data_a8a8a1849118868b29d5ebc907dd595d
#
_entry.id   a8a8a1849118868b29d5ebc907dd595d
#
_cell.length_a   1.000
_cell.length_b   1.000
_cell.length_c   1.000
_cell.angle_alpha   90.00
_cell.angle_beta   90.00
_cell.angle_gamma   90.00
#
_symmetry.space_group_name_H-M   'P 1'
#
loop_
_entity.id
_entity.type
_entity.pdbx_description
1 polymer ?
#
loop_
_entity_poly.entity_id
_entity_poly.type
_entity_poly.pdbx_seq_one_letter_code
_entity_poly.pdbx_strand_id
1 'polypeptide(L)'
;MINNIISRAFGSFASTKFPKTIQNIINKSYAKIFGIDFSEFRDCCEYESLTALFTRTLKIPRKLDDGFISPCDGLVLYCGKGFEGQAFSIKNHTYSPKELLSSACDESELDGGFDYANLYLSPRDYHNFHAPCDFELLSAVYESGELYSVAPKYLAKISNLYAKNERVVLRCKSGEKLFWLVFVGALNVGKIKIFCDERIQTNANLGPSVYEYENKHFSKGEHLGCFELGSSIVIIAQKGLLNFNIQENQKIKFSQKIADIK
;
A
#
# COMPACT_ATOMS: atom_id res chain seq x y z
N MET A 1 -19.49 3.25 -7.87
CA MET A 1 -20.66 2.85 -7.04
C MET A 1 -20.88 1.34 -6.95
N ILE A 2 -21.01 0.61 -8.05
CA ILE A 2 -21.21 -0.87 -8.02
C ILE A 2 -20.01 -1.59 -7.38
N ASN A 3 -18.78 -1.23 -7.76
CA ASN A 3 -17.56 -1.84 -7.19
C ASN A 3 -17.46 -1.68 -5.67
N ASN A 4 -17.89 -0.56 -5.13
CA ASN A 4 -17.87 -0.31 -3.68
C ASN A 4 -18.90 -1.16 -2.94
N ILE A 5 -20.07 -1.44 -3.57
CA ILE A 5 -21.08 -2.35 -3.02
C ILE A 5 -20.56 -3.79 -3.00
N ILE A 6 -19.98 -4.25 -4.11
CA ILE A 6 -19.38 -5.58 -4.21
C ILE A 6 -18.25 -5.74 -3.21
N SER A 7 -17.37 -4.75 -3.08
CA SER A 7 -16.25 -4.77 -2.12
C SER A 7 -16.75 -4.83 -0.68
N ARG A 8 -17.81 -4.09 -0.33
CA ARG A 8 -18.42 -4.16 1.01
C ARG A 8 -19.05 -5.52 1.29
N ALA A 9 -19.81 -6.06 0.35
CA ALA A 9 -20.43 -7.39 0.49
C ALA A 9 -19.36 -8.48 0.65
N PHE A 10 -18.29 -8.42 -0.17
CA PHE A 10 -17.17 -9.36 -0.06
C PHE A 10 -16.39 -9.16 1.25
N GLY A 11 -16.15 -7.94 1.69
CA GLY A 11 -15.51 -7.64 2.98
C GLY A 11 -16.30 -8.18 4.16
N SER A 12 -17.65 -8.05 4.13
CA SER A 12 -18.54 -8.64 5.13
C SER A 12 -18.45 -10.18 5.15
N PHE A 13 -18.48 -10.83 3.99
CA PHE A 13 -18.27 -12.27 3.87
C PHE A 13 -16.89 -12.68 4.39
N ALA A 14 -15.84 -12.00 3.99
CA ALA A 14 -14.47 -12.31 4.35
C ALA A 14 -14.19 -12.17 5.86
N SER A 15 -14.87 -11.24 6.54
CA SER A 15 -14.77 -11.04 7.99
C SER A 15 -15.65 -11.97 8.81
N THR A 16 -16.59 -12.66 8.19
CA THR A 16 -17.47 -13.62 8.87
C THR A 16 -16.66 -14.82 9.38
N LYS A 17 -16.88 -15.18 10.65
CA LYS A 17 -16.32 -16.38 11.26
C LYS A 17 -17.30 -17.54 11.07
N PHE A 18 -16.95 -18.45 10.18
CA PHE A 18 -17.73 -19.66 9.96
C PHE A 18 -17.34 -20.77 10.95
N PRO A 19 -18.19 -21.81 11.14
CA PRO A 19 -17.79 -23.01 11.85
C PRO A 19 -16.47 -23.58 11.30
N LYS A 20 -15.60 -24.08 12.18
CA LYS A 20 -14.20 -24.43 11.87
C LYS A 20 -14.03 -25.28 10.60
N THR A 21 -14.91 -26.25 10.39
CA THR A 21 -14.86 -27.14 9.21
C THR A 21 -15.07 -26.34 7.92
N ILE A 22 -16.08 -25.47 7.90
CA ILE A 22 -16.40 -24.62 6.74
C ILE A 22 -15.28 -23.61 6.53
N GLN A 23 -14.81 -22.95 7.61
CA GLN A 23 -13.71 -21.99 7.53
C GLN A 23 -12.45 -22.63 6.96
N ASN A 24 -12.09 -23.83 7.37
CA ASN A 24 -10.94 -24.56 6.86
C ASN A 24 -11.05 -24.84 5.34
N ILE A 25 -12.25 -25.18 4.87
CA ILE A 25 -12.50 -25.38 3.43
C ILE A 25 -12.29 -24.07 2.68
N ILE A 26 -12.86 -22.95 3.17
CA ILE A 26 -12.71 -21.62 2.59
C ILE A 26 -11.21 -21.24 2.52
N ASN A 27 -10.50 -21.34 3.65
CA ASN A 27 -9.11 -20.97 3.75
C ASN A 27 -8.21 -21.80 2.82
N LYS A 28 -8.37 -23.14 2.83
CA LYS A 28 -7.62 -24.04 1.94
C LYS A 28 -7.90 -23.77 0.47
N SER A 29 -9.17 -23.54 0.11
CA SER A 29 -9.54 -23.24 -1.26
C SER A 29 -8.92 -21.93 -1.72
N TYR A 30 -9.01 -20.88 -0.90
CA TYR A 30 -8.40 -19.59 -1.17
C TYR A 30 -6.88 -19.71 -1.32
N ALA A 31 -6.22 -20.35 -0.36
CA ALA A 31 -4.80 -20.60 -0.38
C ALA A 31 -4.33 -21.32 -1.66
N LYS A 32 -5.08 -22.34 -2.07
CA LYS A 32 -4.80 -23.13 -3.30
C LYS A 32 -4.99 -22.30 -4.57
N ILE A 33 -6.10 -21.55 -4.67
CA ILE A 33 -6.42 -20.72 -5.84
C ILE A 33 -5.34 -19.66 -6.08
N PHE A 34 -4.88 -18.99 -5.02
CA PHE A 34 -3.91 -17.90 -5.13
C PHE A 34 -2.45 -18.35 -4.95
N GLY A 35 -2.20 -19.63 -4.60
CA GLY A 35 -0.85 -20.16 -4.41
C GLY A 35 -0.13 -19.50 -3.23
N ILE A 36 -0.81 -19.38 -2.07
CA ILE A 36 -0.25 -18.76 -0.88
C ILE A 36 0.77 -19.70 -0.24
N ASP A 37 1.98 -19.22 -0.03
CA ASP A 37 3.01 -19.89 0.76
C ASP A 37 2.87 -19.52 2.25
N PHE A 38 2.76 -20.54 3.10
CA PHE A 38 2.63 -20.38 4.56
C PHE A 38 3.93 -20.66 5.32
N SER A 39 5.07 -20.81 4.64
CA SER A 39 6.36 -21.11 5.30
C SER A 39 6.72 -20.11 6.39
N GLU A 40 6.43 -18.82 6.18
CA GLU A 40 6.69 -17.73 7.12
C GLU A 40 5.47 -17.41 8.03
N PHE A 41 4.32 -18.10 7.85
CA PHE A 41 3.05 -17.77 8.51
C PHE A 41 2.47 -19.00 9.24
N ARG A 42 1.48 -18.78 10.10
CA ARG A 42 0.71 -19.88 10.72
C ARG A 42 0.02 -20.71 9.64
N ASP A 43 -0.34 -21.96 9.97
CA ASP A 43 -1.10 -22.81 9.03
C ASP A 43 -2.42 -22.15 8.64
N CYS A 44 -2.86 -22.37 7.39
CA CYS A 44 -4.07 -21.74 6.86
C CYS A 44 -5.33 -22.07 7.67
N CYS A 45 -5.38 -23.22 8.36
CA CYS A 45 -6.48 -23.66 9.18
C CYS A 45 -6.54 -23.01 10.58
N GLU A 46 -5.53 -22.22 10.95
CA GLU A 46 -5.50 -21.51 12.22
C GLU A 46 -6.20 -20.14 12.15
N TYR A 47 -6.55 -19.66 10.95
CA TYR A 47 -7.23 -18.37 10.78
C TYR A 47 -8.74 -18.53 10.87
N GLU A 48 -9.35 -17.73 11.73
CA GLU A 48 -10.78 -17.77 12.06
C GLU A 48 -11.71 -17.11 11.02
N SER A 49 -11.12 -16.38 10.06
CA SER A 49 -11.83 -15.75 8.94
C SER A 49 -10.91 -15.61 7.74
N LEU A 50 -11.50 -15.34 6.57
CA LEU A 50 -10.69 -15.05 5.37
C LEU A 50 -9.92 -13.74 5.51
N THR A 51 -10.49 -12.72 6.17
CA THR A 51 -9.78 -11.48 6.50
C THR A 51 -8.57 -11.75 7.39
N ALA A 52 -8.71 -12.59 8.43
CA ALA A 52 -7.60 -12.94 9.30
C ALA A 52 -6.47 -13.67 8.55
N LEU A 53 -6.81 -14.55 7.60
CA LEU A 53 -5.84 -15.20 6.73
C LEU A 53 -5.14 -14.18 5.81
N PHE A 54 -5.88 -13.21 5.30
CA PHE A 54 -5.37 -12.20 4.39
C PHE A 54 -4.43 -11.22 5.08
N THR A 55 -4.78 -10.78 6.29
CA THR A 55 -3.97 -9.88 7.14
C THR A 55 -2.99 -10.63 8.04
N ARG A 56 -2.64 -11.87 7.67
CA ARG A 56 -1.72 -12.73 8.42
C ARG A 56 -0.42 -12.04 8.76
N THR A 57 0.11 -12.29 9.94
CA THR A 57 1.39 -11.75 10.41
C THR A 57 2.49 -12.80 10.31
N LEU A 58 3.73 -12.35 10.18
CA LEU A 58 4.91 -13.21 10.20
C LEU A 58 5.05 -13.93 11.56
N LYS A 59 5.43 -15.20 11.54
CA LYS A 59 5.76 -15.95 12.76
C LYS A 59 7.02 -15.41 13.45
N ILE A 60 8.00 -15.06 12.63
CA ILE A 60 9.29 -14.53 13.07
C ILE A 60 9.55 -13.25 12.27
N PRO A 61 9.90 -12.15 12.92
CA PRO A 61 10.27 -10.94 12.21
C PRO A 61 11.41 -11.20 11.23
N ARG A 62 11.31 -10.66 10.02
CA ARG A 62 12.41 -10.71 9.05
C ARG A 62 13.52 -9.76 9.48
N LYS A 63 14.76 -10.16 9.20
CA LYS A 63 15.92 -9.27 9.34
C LYS A 63 15.75 -8.09 8.38
N LEU A 64 15.92 -6.88 8.89
CA LEU A 64 15.86 -5.67 8.08
C LEU A 64 17.21 -5.42 7.41
N ASP A 65 17.17 -5.16 6.11
CA ASP A 65 18.35 -4.69 5.37
C ASP A 65 18.68 -3.23 5.71
N ASP A 66 19.87 -2.78 5.32
CA ASP A 66 20.26 -1.39 5.43
C ASP A 66 19.57 -0.51 4.38
N GLY A 67 19.56 0.82 4.62
CA GLY A 67 18.94 1.80 3.71
C GLY A 67 17.42 1.81 3.78
N PHE A 68 16.79 2.18 2.66
CA PHE A 68 15.33 2.23 2.52
C PHE A 68 14.82 0.85 2.10
N ILE A 69 14.03 0.24 2.96
CA ILE A 69 13.52 -1.12 2.75
C ILE A 69 12.14 -1.11 2.09
N SER A 70 11.77 -2.21 1.44
CA SER A 70 10.41 -2.41 0.96
C SER A 70 9.42 -2.38 2.11
N PRO A 71 8.38 -1.53 2.05
CA PRO A 71 7.35 -1.50 3.08
C PRO A 71 6.43 -2.73 3.05
N CYS A 72 6.44 -3.54 2.00
CA CYS A 72 5.52 -4.67 1.80
C CYS A 72 6.15 -5.78 0.94
N ASP A 73 5.48 -6.92 0.86
CA ASP A 73 5.72 -7.91 -0.20
C ASP A 73 4.97 -7.48 -1.47
N GLY A 74 5.56 -7.73 -2.63
CA GLY A 74 4.87 -7.44 -3.88
C GLY A 74 5.72 -7.51 -5.13
N LEU A 75 5.18 -6.94 -6.20
CA LEU A 75 5.82 -6.81 -7.50
C LEU A 75 6.07 -5.34 -7.80
N VAL A 76 7.29 -4.99 -8.15
CA VAL A 76 7.61 -3.65 -8.69
C VAL A 76 6.96 -3.54 -10.06
N LEU A 77 5.93 -2.70 -10.18
CA LEU A 77 5.30 -2.46 -11.48
C LEU A 77 6.07 -1.41 -12.27
N TYR A 78 6.46 -0.34 -11.58
CA TYR A 78 7.20 0.79 -12.17
C TYR A 78 8.09 1.41 -11.12
N CYS A 79 9.24 1.89 -11.55
CA CYS A 79 10.11 2.75 -10.76
C CYS A 79 10.87 3.68 -11.70
N GLY A 80 11.22 4.86 -11.21
CA GLY A 80 11.91 5.85 -12.05
C GLY A 80 12.01 7.21 -11.41
N LYS A 81 12.26 8.20 -12.27
CA LYS A 81 12.36 9.61 -11.92
C LYS A 81 11.31 10.40 -12.65
N GLY A 82 10.71 11.34 -11.96
CA GLY A 82 9.81 12.33 -12.53
C GLY A 82 10.44 13.72 -12.48
N PHE A 83 10.01 14.59 -13.37
CA PHE A 83 10.47 15.97 -13.45
C PHE A 83 9.29 16.91 -13.18
N GLU A 84 9.63 18.13 -12.77
CA GLU A 84 8.67 19.21 -12.54
C GLU A 84 7.67 19.36 -13.70
N GLY A 85 6.39 19.49 -13.36
CA GLY A 85 5.31 19.64 -14.34
C GLY A 85 5.05 18.44 -15.23
N GLN A 86 5.85 17.36 -15.12
CA GLN A 86 5.63 16.12 -15.86
C GLN A 86 4.95 15.08 -15.00
N ALA A 87 3.88 14.55 -15.54
CA ALA A 87 3.28 13.38 -14.99
C ALA A 87 4.17 12.14 -15.22
N PHE A 88 4.32 11.28 -14.23
CA PHE A 88 5.01 10.01 -14.41
C PHE A 88 4.15 9.03 -15.22
N SER A 89 4.78 8.34 -16.16
CA SER A 89 4.07 7.44 -17.06
C SER A 89 4.02 6.04 -16.47
N ILE A 90 2.82 5.47 -16.41
CA ILE A 90 2.59 4.06 -16.09
C ILE A 90 1.82 3.46 -17.26
N LYS A 91 2.44 2.57 -18.04
CA LYS A 91 1.82 1.92 -19.24
C LYS A 91 1.06 2.89 -20.14
N ASN A 92 1.71 3.95 -20.62
CA ASN A 92 1.11 4.98 -21.47
C ASN A 92 -0.01 5.81 -20.81
N HIS A 93 -0.21 5.70 -19.51
CA HIS A 93 -1.04 6.60 -18.74
C HIS A 93 -0.18 7.52 -17.89
N THR A 94 -0.47 8.78 -18.00
CA THR A 94 0.23 9.85 -17.32
C THR A 94 -0.45 10.09 -15.96
N TYR A 95 0.29 10.04 -14.87
CA TYR A 95 -0.21 10.36 -13.54
C TYR A 95 0.39 11.67 -13.07
N SER A 96 -0.45 12.60 -12.64
CA SER A 96 0.01 13.78 -11.94
C SER A 96 0.33 13.42 -10.48
N PRO A 97 1.55 13.69 -9.99
CA PRO A 97 1.83 13.56 -8.56
C PRO A 97 0.84 14.34 -7.70
N LYS A 98 0.45 15.53 -8.13
CA LYS A 98 -0.56 16.37 -7.47
C LYS A 98 -1.90 15.65 -7.31
N GLU A 99 -2.43 15.05 -8.38
CA GLU A 99 -3.70 14.34 -8.31
C GLU A 99 -3.61 13.11 -7.38
N LEU A 100 -2.44 12.44 -7.35
CA LEU A 100 -2.24 11.28 -6.50
C LEU A 100 -2.07 11.65 -5.04
N LEU A 101 -1.27 12.68 -4.75
CA LEU A 101 -0.92 13.13 -3.39
C LEU A 101 -2.00 14.05 -2.79
N SER A 102 -2.84 14.69 -3.63
CA SER A 102 -3.89 15.61 -3.19
C SER A 102 -3.34 16.70 -2.27
N SER A 103 -4.00 17.00 -1.16
CA SER A 103 -3.59 17.99 -0.18
C SER A 103 -2.40 17.58 0.70
N ALA A 104 -1.87 16.36 0.53
CA ALA A 104 -0.67 15.92 1.27
C ALA A 104 0.64 16.49 0.70
N CYS A 105 0.59 17.23 -0.41
CA CYS A 105 1.78 17.78 -1.07
C CYS A 105 1.49 19.15 -1.63
N ASP A 106 2.30 20.13 -1.30
CA ASP A 106 2.34 21.40 -1.99
C ASP A 106 3.11 21.27 -3.30
N GLU A 107 2.69 21.97 -4.36
CA GLU A 107 3.32 21.86 -5.68
C GLU A 107 4.83 22.14 -5.64
N SER A 108 5.25 23.14 -4.87
CA SER A 108 6.65 23.52 -4.70
C SER A 108 7.53 22.43 -4.06
N GLU A 109 6.95 21.46 -3.37
CA GLU A 109 7.71 20.39 -2.72
C GLU A 109 8.33 19.41 -3.71
N LEU A 110 7.85 19.38 -4.96
CA LEU A 110 8.36 18.53 -6.05
C LEU A 110 9.03 19.31 -7.18
N ASP A 111 9.24 20.61 -7.04
CA ASP A 111 9.82 21.49 -8.08
C ASP A 111 11.19 21.05 -8.57
N GLY A 112 11.99 20.41 -7.76
CA GLY A 112 13.27 19.83 -8.16
C GLY A 112 13.18 18.49 -8.90
N GLY A 113 11.98 17.92 -9.05
CA GLY A 113 11.74 16.55 -9.49
C GLY A 113 11.61 15.57 -8.34
N PHE A 114 11.33 14.32 -8.65
CA PHE A 114 11.07 13.27 -7.66
C PHE A 114 11.51 11.88 -8.16
N ASP A 115 11.77 10.99 -7.23
CA ASP A 115 11.95 9.57 -7.48
C ASP A 115 10.68 8.83 -7.08
N TYR A 116 10.29 7.77 -7.81
CA TYR A 116 9.08 7.01 -7.51
C TYR A 116 9.23 5.51 -7.69
N ALA A 117 8.45 4.75 -6.93
CA ALA A 117 8.26 3.31 -7.10
C ALA A 117 6.80 2.92 -6.86
N ASN A 118 6.29 1.99 -7.65
CA ASN A 118 4.96 1.43 -7.53
C ASN A 118 5.03 -0.06 -7.25
N LEU A 119 4.48 -0.47 -6.12
CA LEU A 119 4.52 -1.82 -5.59
C LEU A 119 3.10 -2.39 -5.59
N TYR A 120 2.89 -3.48 -6.34
CA TYR A 120 1.61 -4.18 -6.43
C TYR A 120 1.61 -5.39 -5.51
N LEU A 121 0.62 -5.48 -4.64
CA LEU A 121 0.40 -6.62 -3.76
C LEU A 121 -0.70 -7.52 -4.37
N SER A 122 -0.32 -8.71 -4.80
CA SER A 122 -1.28 -9.71 -5.27
C SER A 122 -1.90 -10.46 -4.10
N PRO A 123 -3.07 -11.12 -4.26
CA PRO A 123 -3.75 -11.79 -3.14
C PRO A 123 -2.92 -12.83 -2.35
N ARG A 124 -1.83 -13.34 -2.91
CA ARG A 124 -0.92 -14.27 -2.25
C ARG A 124 0.12 -13.62 -1.37
N ASP A 125 0.40 -12.32 -1.60
CA ASP A 125 1.48 -11.62 -0.93
C ASP A 125 1.13 -11.29 0.54
N TYR A 126 2.10 -10.87 1.31
CA TYR A 126 1.94 -10.36 2.67
C TYR A 126 1.34 -8.94 2.59
N HIS A 127 0.18 -8.73 3.24
CA HIS A 127 -0.58 -7.50 3.10
C HIS A 127 -0.46 -6.51 4.26
N ASN A 128 0.43 -6.78 5.21
CA ASN A 128 0.82 -5.74 6.16
C ASN A 128 1.90 -4.87 5.55
N PHE A 129 1.96 -3.61 5.97
CA PHE A 129 2.96 -2.67 5.51
C PHE A 129 3.65 -1.98 6.68
N HIS A 130 4.91 -1.59 6.47
CA HIS A 130 5.84 -1.18 7.49
C HIS A 130 6.59 0.08 7.10
N ALA A 131 7.15 0.76 8.09
CA ALA A 131 8.03 1.91 7.90
C ALA A 131 9.28 1.51 7.09
N PRO A 132 9.54 2.15 5.94
CA PRO A 132 10.66 1.79 5.08
C PRO A 132 12.02 2.31 5.57
N CYS A 133 12.01 3.30 6.44
CA CYS A 133 13.17 3.91 7.10
C CYS A 133 12.69 4.58 8.39
N ASP A 134 13.58 5.15 9.16
CA ASP A 134 13.20 6.05 10.24
C ASP A 134 12.67 7.35 9.66
N PHE A 135 11.50 7.82 10.13
CA PHE A 135 10.89 9.04 9.65
C PHE A 135 9.95 9.69 10.66
N GLU A 136 9.72 10.98 10.48
CA GLU A 136 8.66 11.74 11.14
C GLU A 136 7.42 11.76 10.22
N LEU A 137 6.26 11.40 10.75
CA LEU A 137 4.97 11.54 10.07
C LEU A 137 4.43 12.95 10.31
N LEU A 138 4.31 13.73 9.23
CA LEU A 138 3.84 15.12 9.29
C LEU A 138 2.31 15.19 9.13
N SER A 139 1.76 14.46 8.17
CA SER A 139 0.31 14.41 7.97
C SER A 139 -0.14 13.10 7.33
N ALA A 140 -1.42 12.80 7.48
CA ALA A 140 -2.10 11.75 6.72
C ALA A 140 -3.33 12.35 6.05
N VAL A 141 -3.52 12.05 4.77
CA VAL A 141 -4.69 12.47 3.99
C VAL A 141 -5.45 11.23 3.57
N TYR A 142 -6.73 11.18 3.91
CA TYR A 142 -7.66 10.21 3.37
C TYR A 142 -8.41 10.82 2.20
N GLU A 143 -8.37 10.16 1.07
CA GLU A 143 -9.16 10.49 -0.11
C GLU A 143 -10.16 9.39 -0.39
N SER A 144 -11.43 9.76 -0.35
CA SER A 144 -12.51 8.87 -0.79
C SER A 144 -12.47 8.67 -2.29
N GLY A 145 -12.89 7.52 -2.76
CA GLY A 145 -12.83 7.24 -4.20
C GLY A 145 -13.52 5.94 -4.60
N GLU A 146 -13.26 5.55 -5.83
CA GLU A 146 -13.69 4.28 -6.38
C GLU A 146 -12.77 3.14 -5.91
N LEU A 147 -13.19 1.91 -6.16
CA LEU A 147 -12.42 0.71 -5.91
C LEU A 147 -12.23 -0.07 -7.23
N TYR A 148 -11.49 0.53 -8.17
CA TYR A 148 -11.10 -0.18 -9.39
C TYR A 148 -9.98 -1.18 -9.08
N SER A 149 -9.97 -2.31 -9.82
CA SER A 149 -8.91 -3.29 -9.66
C SER A 149 -7.54 -2.70 -10.07
N VAL A 150 -6.57 -2.77 -9.17
CA VAL A 150 -5.18 -2.32 -9.42
C VAL A 150 -4.29 -3.41 -10.04
N ALA A 151 -4.86 -4.58 -10.37
CA ALA A 151 -4.10 -5.62 -11.05
C ALA A 151 -3.56 -5.11 -12.41
N PRO A 152 -2.33 -5.53 -12.81
CA PRO A 152 -1.62 -4.96 -13.97
C PRO A 152 -2.43 -4.90 -15.26
N LYS A 153 -3.31 -5.89 -15.50
CA LYS A 153 -4.18 -5.94 -16.69
C LYS A 153 -5.25 -4.83 -16.77
N TYR A 154 -5.58 -4.20 -15.63
CA TYR A 154 -6.59 -3.13 -15.58
C TYR A 154 -5.96 -1.74 -15.59
N LEU A 155 -4.70 -1.59 -15.19
CA LEU A 155 -4.00 -0.31 -15.19
C LEU A 155 -3.94 0.34 -16.58
N ALA A 156 -3.85 -0.46 -17.62
CA ALA A 156 -3.85 0.02 -19.01
C ALA A 156 -5.25 0.43 -19.53
N LYS A 157 -6.31 0.21 -18.74
CA LYS A 157 -7.70 0.46 -19.20
C LYS A 157 -8.32 1.71 -18.59
N ILE A 158 -7.80 2.18 -17.46
CA ILE A 158 -8.38 3.31 -16.71
C ILE A 158 -7.29 4.34 -16.49
N SER A 159 -7.44 5.51 -17.11
CA SER A 159 -6.51 6.62 -16.88
C SER A 159 -6.67 7.16 -15.45
N ASN A 160 -5.54 7.55 -14.83
CA ASN A 160 -5.49 8.07 -13.46
C ASN A 160 -6.14 7.13 -12.42
N LEU A 161 -6.02 5.80 -12.61
CA LEU A 161 -6.67 4.80 -11.76
C LEU A 161 -6.34 5.02 -10.27
N TYR A 162 -5.08 5.21 -9.94
CA TYR A 162 -4.64 5.39 -8.54
C TYR A 162 -5.19 6.67 -7.90
N ALA A 163 -5.30 7.77 -8.66
CA ALA A 163 -5.88 9.01 -8.17
C ALA A 163 -7.40 8.95 -8.05
N LYS A 164 -8.06 8.06 -8.82
CA LYS A 164 -9.51 7.82 -8.73
C LYS A 164 -9.90 6.87 -7.61
N ASN A 165 -8.99 5.99 -7.21
CA ASN A 165 -9.26 5.03 -6.15
C ASN A 165 -9.14 5.67 -4.77
N GLU A 166 -9.96 5.14 -3.85
CA GLU A 166 -9.82 5.41 -2.43
C GLU A 166 -8.38 5.16 -1.98
N ARG A 167 -7.82 6.09 -1.22
CA ARG A 167 -6.42 6.00 -0.79
C ARG A 167 -6.14 6.75 0.50
N VAL A 168 -5.06 6.36 1.14
CA VAL A 168 -4.47 7.11 2.26
C VAL A 168 -3.06 7.52 1.86
N VAL A 169 -2.74 8.78 2.02
CA VAL A 169 -1.42 9.35 1.73
C VAL A 169 -0.77 9.76 3.04
N LEU A 170 0.37 9.18 3.37
CA LEU A 170 1.20 9.62 4.49
C LEU A 170 2.30 10.54 3.96
N ARG A 171 2.38 11.76 4.50
CA ARG A 171 3.46 12.71 4.25
C ARG A 171 4.52 12.55 5.33
N CYS A 172 5.70 12.12 4.93
CA CYS A 172 6.77 11.69 5.81
C CYS A 172 8.02 12.56 5.58
N LYS A 173 8.81 12.76 6.65
CA LYS A 173 10.09 13.46 6.60
C LYS A 173 11.21 12.54 7.08
N SER A 174 12.28 12.42 6.28
CA SER A 174 13.52 11.72 6.67
C SER A 174 14.71 12.66 6.43
N GLY A 175 15.43 12.99 7.48
CA GLY A 175 16.39 14.09 7.45
C GLY A 175 15.70 15.40 7.09
N GLU A 176 16.20 16.09 6.05
CA GLU A 176 15.65 17.36 5.60
C GLU A 176 14.66 17.21 4.42
N LYS A 177 14.42 15.99 3.95
CA LYS A 177 13.63 15.74 2.73
C LYS A 177 12.32 15.01 3.02
N LEU A 178 11.37 15.21 2.11
CA LEU A 178 10.05 14.62 2.18
C LEU A 178 9.93 13.40 1.27
N PHE A 179 9.09 12.46 1.71
CA PHE A 179 8.58 11.39 0.88
C PHE A 179 7.13 11.08 1.26
N TRP A 180 6.42 10.45 0.35
CA TRP A 180 5.02 10.08 0.53
C TRP A 180 4.85 8.58 0.32
N LEU A 181 4.07 7.97 1.22
CA LEU A 181 3.56 6.62 1.07
C LEU A 181 2.09 6.68 0.72
N VAL A 182 1.73 6.25 -0.47
CA VAL A 182 0.34 6.25 -0.94
C VAL A 182 -0.19 4.82 -0.92
N PHE A 183 -1.09 4.54 0.00
CA PHE A 183 -1.78 3.27 0.12
C PHE A 183 -3.07 3.32 -0.69
N VAL A 184 -3.14 2.57 -1.79
CA VAL A 184 -4.25 2.62 -2.73
C VAL A 184 -5.15 1.39 -2.55
N GLY A 185 -6.41 1.64 -2.24
CA GLY A 185 -7.45 0.61 -2.21
C GLY A 185 -7.81 0.10 -3.60
N ALA A 186 -8.37 -1.10 -3.68
CA ALA A 186 -8.76 -1.72 -4.93
C ALA A 186 -10.04 -2.54 -4.81
N LEU A 187 -10.52 -3.07 -5.92
CA LEU A 187 -11.70 -3.95 -5.95
C LEU A 187 -11.54 -5.12 -4.99
N ASN A 188 -12.57 -5.37 -4.21
CA ASN A 188 -12.60 -6.32 -3.10
C ASN A 188 -11.72 -5.94 -1.91
N VAL A 189 -11.14 -4.73 -1.85
CA VAL A 189 -10.46 -4.23 -0.65
C VAL A 189 -11.52 -3.86 0.38
N GLY A 190 -11.48 -4.53 1.51
CA GLY A 190 -12.38 -4.24 2.62
C GLY A 190 -12.04 -2.91 3.26
N LYS A 191 -10.79 -2.74 3.66
CA LYS A 191 -10.28 -1.53 4.31
C LYS A 191 -8.76 -1.41 4.16
N ILE A 192 -8.29 -0.17 4.18
CA ILE A 192 -6.91 0.18 4.49
C ILE A 192 -6.90 0.54 5.98
N LYS A 193 -6.21 -0.24 6.79
CA LYS A 193 -6.07 0.04 8.22
C LYS A 193 -4.73 0.72 8.46
N ILE A 194 -4.77 1.91 9.03
CA ILE A 194 -3.60 2.67 9.47
C ILE A 194 -3.57 2.60 11.01
N PHE A 195 -2.57 1.93 11.56
CA PHE A 195 -2.54 1.66 13.01
C PHE A 195 -2.12 2.86 13.84
N CYS A 196 -1.47 3.82 13.24
CA CYS A 196 -1.06 5.01 13.96
C CYS A 196 -2.19 5.99 14.24
N ASP A 197 -3.35 5.86 13.58
CA ASP A 197 -4.47 6.75 13.80
C ASP A 197 -5.81 6.07 13.44
N GLU A 198 -6.57 5.69 14.46
CA GLU A 198 -7.86 5.02 14.29
C GLU A 198 -8.96 5.92 13.70
N ARG A 199 -8.73 7.25 13.65
CA ARG A 199 -9.66 8.20 13.01
C ARG A 199 -9.68 8.02 11.49
N ILE A 200 -8.61 7.47 10.90
CA ILE A 200 -8.51 7.19 9.47
C ILE A 200 -9.33 5.93 9.16
N GLN A 201 -10.57 6.14 8.72
CA GLN A 201 -11.48 5.05 8.38
C GLN A 201 -11.79 5.05 6.89
N THR A 202 -11.33 4.02 6.19
CA THR A 202 -11.58 3.82 4.77
C THR A 202 -12.83 2.97 4.53
N ASN A 203 -13.40 3.05 3.31
CA ASN A 203 -14.62 2.36 2.90
C ASN A 203 -15.86 2.71 3.78
N ALA A 204 -15.84 3.88 4.39
CA ALA A 204 -16.86 4.34 5.36
C ALA A 204 -17.83 5.39 4.79
N ASN A 205 -17.77 5.70 3.49
CA ASN A 205 -18.51 6.79 2.83
C ASN A 205 -18.30 8.18 3.48
N LEU A 206 -17.15 8.37 4.11
CA LEU A 206 -16.73 9.65 4.64
C LEU A 206 -16.09 10.48 3.50
N GLY A 207 -16.20 11.80 3.59
CA GLY A 207 -15.48 12.70 2.69
C GLY A 207 -13.97 12.69 2.95
N PRO A 208 -13.19 13.39 2.09
CA PRO A 208 -11.75 13.56 2.30
C PRO A 208 -11.46 14.15 3.68
N SER A 209 -10.37 13.72 4.30
CA SER A 209 -9.99 14.17 5.64
C SER A 209 -8.48 14.31 5.73
N VAL A 210 -8.02 15.34 6.43
CA VAL A 210 -6.62 15.64 6.69
C VAL A 210 -6.34 15.54 8.19
N TYR A 211 -5.27 14.88 8.55
CA TYR A 211 -4.80 14.72 9.93
C TYR A 211 -3.35 15.18 10.02
N GLU A 212 -3.10 16.22 10.79
CA GLU A 212 -1.76 16.74 11.05
C GLU A 212 -1.20 16.11 12.34
N TYR A 213 0.11 15.92 12.35
CA TYR A 213 0.83 15.35 13.49
C TYR A 213 2.01 16.22 13.88
N GLU A 214 2.30 16.24 15.16
CA GLU A 214 3.49 16.87 15.73
C GLU A 214 4.33 15.79 16.46
N ASN A 215 5.62 15.76 16.20
CA ASN A 215 6.57 14.84 16.87
C ASN A 215 6.18 13.35 16.78
N LYS A 216 5.58 12.93 15.67
CA LYS A 216 5.17 11.53 15.45
C LYS A 216 6.21 10.80 14.64
N HIS A 217 7.03 9.99 15.31
CA HIS A 217 8.15 9.27 14.71
C HIS A 217 7.86 7.78 14.56
N PHE A 218 8.43 7.20 13.53
CA PHE A 218 8.40 5.76 13.24
C PHE A 218 9.81 5.26 13.01
N SER A 219 10.11 4.09 13.59
CA SER A 219 11.37 3.39 13.34
C SER A 219 11.25 2.47 12.11
N LYS A 220 12.35 2.29 11.41
CA LYS A 220 12.43 1.36 10.28
C LYS A 220 11.92 -0.03 10.65
N GLY A 221 11.01 -0.58 9.84
CA GLY A 221 10.36 -1.87 10.07
C GLY A 221 9.15 -1.82 10.98
N GLU A 222 8.84 -0.69 11.61
CA GLU A 222 7.66 -0.54 12.45
C GLU A 222 6.37 -0.77 11.67
N HIS A 223 5.41 -1.44 12.27
CA HIS A 223 4.16 -1.85 11.62
C HIS A 223 3.20 -0.67 11.48
N LEU A 224 2.99 -0.18 10.28
CA LEU A 224 2.13 0.98 9.99
C LEU A 224 0.67 0.61 9.78
N GLY A 225 0.39 -0.61 9.28
CA GLY A 225 -0.97 -1.00 8.98
C GLY A 225 -1.09 -2.23 8.09
N CYS A 226 -2.29 -2.46 7.58
CA CYS A 226 -2.55 -3.56 6.64
C CYS A 226 -3.67 -3.22 5.64
N PHE A 227 -3.67 -3.94 4.53
CA PHE A 227 -4.81 -3.99 3.62
C PHE A 227 -5.66 -5.22 3.91
N GLU A 228 -6.97 -5.08 3.95
CA GLU A 228 -7.85 -6.23 4.16
C GLU A 228 -8.15 -7.04 2.90
N LEU A 229 -7.67 -6.61 1.71
CA LEU A 229 -7.62 -7.34 0.42
C LEU A 229 -6.85 -6.49 -0.62
N GLY A 230 -6.37 -7.11 -1.72
CA GLY A 230 -5.45 -6.61 -2.77
C GLY A 230 -5.29 -5.10 -2.99
N SER A 231 -4.06 -4.64 -3.22
CA SER A 231 -3.71 -3.23 -3.11
C SER A 231 -2.44 -2.85 -3.86
N SER A 232 -2.11 -1.58 -3.82
CA SER A 232 -0.80 -1.05 -4.26
C SER A 232 -0.27 -0.01 -3.28
N ILE A 233 1.04 0.06 -3.17
CA ILE A 233 1.73 1.15 -2.48
C ILE A 233 2.52 1.92 -3.54
N VAL A 234 2.30 3.24 -3.61
CA VAL A 234 3.14 4.14 -4.39
C VAL A 234 4.02 4.93 -3.44
N ILE A 235 5.31 4.90 -3.70
CA ILE A 235 6.32 5.70 -3.00
C ILE A 235 6.69 6.85 -3.92
N ILE A 236 6.62 8.08 -3.42
CA ILE A 236 7.12 9.28 -4.09
C ILE A 236 8.08 9.95 -3.12
N ALA A 237 9.26 10.35 -3.58
CA ALA A 237 10.26 11.00 -2.76
C ALA A 237 10.84 12.23 -3.48
N GLN A 238 11.12 13.29 -2.76
CA GLN A 238 11.83 14.44 -3.29
C GLN A 238 13.15 14.00 -3.91
N LYS A 239 13.50 14.60 -5.03
CA LYS A 239 14.75 14.34 -5.75
C LYS A 239 15.96 14.31 -4.84
N GLY A 240 16.72 13.22 -4.96
CA GLY A 240 17.96 13.03 -4.20
C GLY A 240 17.75 12.64 -2.73
N LEU A 241 16.55 12.21 -2.31
CA LEU A 241 16.38 11.47 -1.08
C LEU A 241 16.65 9.98 -1.30
N LEU A 242 16.07 9.41 -2.35
CA LEU A 242 16.17 7.98 -2.64
C LEU A 242 16.94 7.74 -3.94
N ASN A 243 17.68 6.64 -3.98
CA ASN A 243 18.24 6.08 -5.20
C ASN A 243 17.79 4.63 -5.29
N PHE A 244 16.69 4.41 -6.03
CA PHE A 244 16.13 3.06 -6.18
C PHE A 244 17.09 2.14 -6.93
N ASN A 245 17.30 0.93 -6.39
CA ASN A 245 18.11 -0.15 -6.96
C ASN A 245 17.27 -1.39 -7.27
N ILE A 246 16.03 -1.15 -7.65
CA ILE A 246 15.05 -2.13 -8.11
C ILE A 246 14.69 -1.89 -9.57
N GLN A 247 14.07 -2.89 -10.20
CA GLN A 247 13.65 -2.82 -11.60
C GLN A 247 12.21 -3.30 -11.77
N GLU A 248 11.59 -2.92 -12.87
CA GLU A 248 10.24 -3.37 -13.22
C GLU A 248 10.16 -4.91 -13.29
N ASN A 249 9.02 -5.44 -12.86
CA ASN A 249 8.74 -6.87 -12.75
C ASN A 249 9.61 -7.64 -11.73
N GLN A 250 10.36 -6.95 -10.89
CA GLN A 250 11.08 -7.56 -9.78
C GLN A 250 10.10 -7.88 -8.64
N LYS A 251 10.17 -9.11 -8.11
CA LYS A 251 9.51 -9.45 -6.84
C LYS A 251 10.36 -8.95 -5.69
N ILE A 252 9.68 -8.35 -4.72
CA ILE A 252 10.30 -7.82 -3.51
C ILE A 252 9.56 -8.36 -2.28
N LYS A 253 10.26 -8.43 -1.17
CA LYS A 253 9.66 -8.73 0.14
C LYS A 253 9.87 -7.56 1.10
N PHE A 254 8.92 -7.35 2.01
CA PHE A 254 9.12 -6.50 3.18
C PHE A 254 10.48 -6.84 3.82
N SER A 255 11.18 -5.85 4.29
CA SER A 255 12.52 -5.89 4.87
C SER A 255 13.70 -5.84 3.89
N GLN A 256 13.50 -6.17 2.60
CA GLN A 256 14.57 -6.08 1.59
C GLN A 256 14.86 -4.64 1.21
N LYS A 257 16.13 -4.29 1.07
CA LYS A 257 16.56 -2.98 0.56
C LYS A 257 16.05 -2.76 -0.86
N ILE A 258 15.41 -1.61 -1.08
CA ILE A 258 14.94 -1.18 -2.40
C ILE A 258 15.55 0.15 -2.85
N ALA A 259 16.14 0.91 -1.95
CA ALA A 259 16.85 2.15 -2.30
C ALA A 259 17.96 2.47 -1.28
N ASP A 260 18.92 3.27 -1.74
CA ASP A 260 19.85 4.00 -0.85
C ASP A 260 19.22 5.32 -0.45
N ILE A 261 19.38 5.71 0.83
CA ILE A 261 19.05 7.05 1.34
C ILE A 261 20.29 7.91 1.18
N LYS A 262 20.14 9.10 0.60
CA LYS A 262 21.23 10.06 0.34
C LYS A 262 21.22 11.20 1.33
#